data_0ea6d086ddeceaaf92000105fc502dfb
#
_entry.id   0ea6d086ddeceaaf92000105fc502dfb
#
_cell.length_a   1.000
_cell.length_b   1.000
_cell.length_c   1.000
_cell.angle_alpha   90.00
_cell.angle_beta   90.00
_cell.angle_gamma   90.00
#
_symmetry.space_group_name_H-M   'P 1'
#
loop_
_entity.id
_entity.type
_entity.pdbx_description
1 polymer ?
#
loop_
_entity_poly.entity_id
_entity_poly.type
_entity_poly.pdbx_seq_one_letter_code
_entity_poly.pdbx_strand_id
1 'polypeptide(L)'
;KGPWDRRGLVVGHVQSGKTSNYTGVICKAADAGYKVIIVLAGIHKNLRSQTQMRLDEGFLGYETMPDRNIEEDKLKLIGVGLIDTDPKIRPHWVTNRADNGDLNRKVANQLGITPGDRPMLFVVKKNKSVLEAVLRWVRNNSDESGTLSNIPLLMIDDEADHASVDTKEKIRDEHGNLDE
;
A
#
# COMPACT_ATOMS: atom_id res chain seq x y z
N LYS A 1 -5.10 9.11 -25.38
CA LYS A 1 -4.10 8.33 -24.62
C LYS A 1 -4.88 7.20 -23.97
N GLY A 2 -4.58 5.94 -24.31
CA GLY A 2 -5.26 4.76 -23.78
C GLY A 2 -4.81 4.43 -22.35
N PRO A 3 -5.43 3.42 -21.69
CA PRO A 3 -5.03 2.93 -20.37
C PRO A 3 -3.56 2.55 -20.38
N TRP A 4 -2.85 2.91 -19.31
CA TRP A 4 -1.40 2.71 -19.18
C TRP A 4 -1.15 1.71 -18.06
N ASP A 5 -0.80 0.48 -18.43
CA ASP A 5 -0.37 -0.59 -17.52
C ASP A 5 1.12 -0.88 -17.78
N ARG A 6 1.96 -0.71 -16.77
CA ARG A 6 3.40 -1.02 -16.82
C ARG A 6 3.76 -1.88 -15.63
N ARG A 7 4.50 -2.94 -15.91
CA ARG A 7 4.97 -3.88 -14.90
C ARG A 7 6.48 -3.95 -14.93
N GLY A 8 7.08 -4.07 -13.75
CA GLY A 8 8.51 -4.25 -13.56
C GLY A 8 8.78 -5.32 -12.51
N LEU A 9 9.94 -5.93 -12.58
CA LEU A 9 10.41 -6.92 -11.62
C LEU A 9 11.74 -6.45 -11.04
N VAL A 10 11.85 -6.49 -9.71
CA VAL A 10 13.11 -6.26 -8.99
C VAL A 10 13.49 -7.56 -8.28
N VAL A 11 14.65 -8.10 -8.65
CA VAL A 11 15.20 -9.31 -8.04
C VAL A 11 16.36 -8.93 -7.12
N GLY A 12 16.37 -9.46 -5.90
CA GLY A 12 17.43 -9.24 -4.94
C GLY A 12 17.43 -10.30 -3.86
N HIS A 13 18.61 -10.63 -3.34
CA HIS A 13 18.75 -11.55 -2.21
C HIS A 13 18.03 -11.05 -0.96
N VAL A 14 17.76 -11.95 -0.01
CA VAL A 14 17.28 -11.60 1.32
C VAL A 14 18.22 -10.58 1.96
N GLN A 15 17.68 -9.53 2.57
CA GLN A 15 18.44 -8.42 3.18
C GLN A 15 19.28 -7.57 2.20
N SER A 16 19.00 -7.61 0.91
CA SER A 16 19.72 -6.81 -0.11
C SER A 16 19.28 -5.33 -0.19
N GLY A 17 18.51 -4.83 0.76
CA GLY A 17 18.02 -3.45 0.74
C GLY A 17 16.83 -3.20 -0.19
N LYS A 18 16.06 -4.24 -0.56
CA LYS A 18 14.87 -4.10 -1.43
C LYS A 18 13.93 -3.00 -0.97
N THR A 19 13.64 -2.92 0.34
CA THR A 19 12.75 -1.88 0.89
C THR A 19 13.27 -0.48 0.60
N SER A 20 14.56 -0.21 0.80
CA SER A 20 15.15 1.10 0.48
C SER A 20 15.06 1.40 -1.01
N ASN A 21 15.24 0.40 -1.87
CA ASN A 21 15.12 0.56 -3.30
C ASN A 21 13.71 0.98 -3.71
N TYR A 22 12.68 0.23 -3.29
CA TYR A 22 11.32 0.60 -3.66
C TYR A 22 10.81 1.85 -2.93
N THR A 23 11.34 2.20 -1.75
CA THR A 23 11.06 3.51 -1.14
C THR A 23 11.51 4.63 -2.06
N GLY A 24 12.70 4.54 -2.65
CA GLY A 24 13.15 5.49 -3.66
C GLY A 24 12.26 5.53 -4.92
N VAL A 25 11.72 4.38 -5.35
CA VAL A 25 10.74 4.32 -6.45
C VAL A 25 9.44 5.04 -6.05
N ILE A 26 8.95 4.84 -4.83
CA ILE A 26 7.76 5.51 -4.28
C ILE A 26 7.94 7.03 -4.28
N CYS A 27 9.06 7.53 -3.77
CA CYS A 27 9.35 8.98 -3.78
C CYS A 27 9.33 9.54 -5.21
N LYS A 28 10.04 8.90 -6.14
CA LYS A 28 10.05 9.33 -7.55
C LYS A 28 8.67 9.25 -8.22
N ALA A 29 7.86 8.25 -7.89
CA ALA A 29 6.50 8.15 -8.40
C ALA A 29 5.61 9.28 -7.84
N ALA A 30 5.73 9.60 -6.55
CA ALA A 30 5.03 10.72 -5.94
C ALA A 30 5.40 12.04 -6.61
N ASP A 31 6.69 12.30 -6.85
CA ASP A 31 7.19 13.47 -7.57
C ASP A 31 6.68 13.53 -9.01
N ALA A 32 6.50 12.37 -9.66
CA ALA A 32 5.93 12.25 -11.00
C ALA A 32 4.38 12.37 -11.02
N GLY A 33 3.74 12.60 -9.86
CA GLY A 33 2.31 12.84 -9.76
C GLY A 33 1.44 11.61 -9.47
N TYR A 34 2.04 10.47 -9.08
CA TYR A 34 1.26 9.33 -8.61
C TYR A 34 0.56 9.68 -7.29
N LYS A 35 -0.74 9.36 -7.21
CA LYS A 35 -1.61 9.77 -6.10
C LYS A 35 -1.98 8.63 -5.17
N VAL A 36 -1.93 7.41 -5.65
CA VAL A 36 -2.24 6.21 -4.86
C VAL A 36 -1.05 5.27 -4.90
N ILE A 37 -0.54 4.93 -3.73
CA ILE A 37 0.60 4.03 -3.55
C ILE A 37 0.16 2.89 -2.66
N ILE A 38 0.17 1.66 -3.18
CA ILE A 38 -0.23 0.45 -2.47
C ILE A 38 0.97 -0.49 -2.39
N VAL A 39 1.38 -0.83 -1.18
CA VAL A 39 2.45 -1.80 -0.92
C VAL A 39 1.85 -3.05 -0.29
N LEU A 40 1.96 -4.17 -1.00
CA LEU A 40 1.57 -5.49 -0.51
C LEU A 40 2.75 -6.08 0.28
N ALA A 41 2.70 -6.02 1.60
CA ALA A 41 3.84 -6.29 2.49
C ALA A 41 3.79 -7.69 3.13
N GLY A 42 3.75 -8.75 2.29
CA GLY A 42 3.72 -10.13 2.76
C GLY A 42 2.43 -10.53 3.49
N ILE A 43 2.43 -11.69 4.14
CA ILE A 43 1.24 -12.26 4.81
C ILE A 43 1.21 -12.04 6.32
N HIS A 44 2.35 -11.75 6.94
CA HIS A 44 2.49 -11.62 8.39
C HIS A 44 2.33 -10.18 8.88
N LYS A 45 1.67 -10.00 10.03
CA LYS A 45 1.45 -8.68 10.65
C LYS A 45 2.75 -7.93 10.91
N ASN A 46 3.76 -8.64 11.43
CA ASN A 46 5.05 -8.05 11.76
C ASN A 46 5.78 -7.48 10.54
N LEU A 47 5.75 -8.20 9.41
CA LEU A 47 6.35 -7.72 8.14
C LEU A 47 5.64 -6.45 7.66
N ARG A 48 4.32 -6.44 7.68
CA ARG A 48 3.54 -5.26 7.31
C ARG A 48 3.88 -4.06 8.22
N SER A 49 3.89 -4.25 9.53
CA SER A 49 4.21 -3.19 10.50
C SER A 49 5.64 -2.67 10.30
N GLN A 50 6.62 -3.54 10.09
CA GLN A 50 7.99 -3.15 9.79
C GLN A 50 8.10 -2.38 8.46
N THR A 51 7.39 -2.81 7.43
CA THR A 51 7.33 -2.09 6.15
C THR A 51 6.71 -0.71 6.33
N GLN A 52 5.62 -0.62 7.10
CA GLN A 52 5.01 0.67 7.43
C GLN A 52 6.00 1.60 8.12
N MET A 53 6.71 1.14 9.18
CA MET A 53 7.68 1.95 9.89
C MET A 53 8.80 2.47 8.98
N ARG A 54 9.31 1.64 8.05
CA ARG A 54 10.33 2.07 7.09
C ARG A 54 9.81 3.12 6.10
N LEU A 55 8.55 3.00 5.69
CA LEU A 55 7.91 3.98 4.82
C LEU A 55 7.47 5.24 5.57
N ASP A 56 7.17 5.14 6.87
CA ASP A 56 7.00 6.31 7.73
C ASP A 56 8.27 7.16 7.75
N GLU A 57 9.45 6.52 7.90
CA GLU A 57 10.74 7.21 7.92
C GLU A 57 11.18 7.71 6.54
N GLY A 58 11.03 6.88 5.50
CA GLY A 58 11.61 7.13 4.18
C GLY A 58 10.70 7.87 3.20
N PHE A 59 9.40 7.97 3.47
CA PHE A 59 8.44 8.57 2.56
C PHE A 59 7.44 9.51 3.24
N LEU A 60 6.76 9.08 4.31
CA LEU A 60 5.76 9.92 4.98
C LEU A 60 6.40 11.06 5.77
N GLY A 61 7.52 10.80 6.44
CA GLY A 61 8.24 11.77 7.28
C GLY A 61 7.69 11.93 8.70
N TYR A 62 6.76 11.08 9.12
CA TYR A 62 6.18 11.11 10.47
C TYR A 62 5.70 9.71 10.92
N GLU A 63 5.55 9.54 12.24
CA GLU A 63 5.01 8.31 12.81
C GLU A 63 3.51 8.21 12.56
N THR A 64 3.08 7.13 11.89
CA THR A 64 1.66 6.86 11.69
C THR A 64 1.00 6.32 12.95
N MET A 65 -0.15 6.89 13.31
CA MET A 65 -0.89 6.59 14.54
C MET A 65 -2.25 5.97 14.21
N PRO A 66 -2.85 5.19 15.14
CA PRO A 66 -4.20 4.68 14.98
C PRO A 66 -5.26 5.78 14.90
N ASP A 67 -5.06 6.87 15.63
CA ASP A 67 -5.94 8.04 15.58
C ASP A 67 -5.64 8.86 14.31
N ARG A 68 -6.66 9.00 13.47
CA ARG A 68 -6.59 9.74 12.20
C ARG A 68 -6.99 11.21 12.33
N ASN A 69 -7.57 11.57 13.48
CA ASN A 69 -8.00 12.94 13.73
C ASN A 69 -6.90 13.78 14.37
N ILE A 70 -5.68 13.25 14.41
CA ILE A 70 -4.54 14.00 14.92
C ILE A 70 -4.23 15.18 14.00
N GLU A 71 -4.10 16.35 14.58
CA GLU A 71 -3.73 17.57 13.86
C GLU A 71 -2.30 17.45 13.29
N GLU A 72 -2.07 17.97 12.09
CA GLU A 72 -0.77 17.82 11.40
C GLU A 72 0.43 18.38 12.17
N ASP A 73 0.21 19.40 13.00
CA ASP A 73 1.24 20.00 13.87
C ASP A 73 1.61 19.13 15.08
N LYS A 74 0.74 18.16 15.41
CA LYS A 74 0.98 17.18 16.50
C LYS A 74 1.62 15.89 16.01
N LEU A 75 1.86 15.75 14.70
CA LEU A 75 2.56 14.59 14.15
C LEU A 75 4.02 14.56 14.61
N LYS A 76 4.47 13.43 15.11
CA LYS A 76 5.87 13.22 15.44
C LYS A 76 6.68 13.01 14.17
N LEU A 77 7.46 14.00 13.78
CA LEU A 77 8.32 13.94 12.61
C LEU A 77 9.48 12.96 12.81
N ILE A 78 9.79 12.20 11.78
CA ILE A 78 10.90 11.24 11.73
C ILE A 78 11.48 11.20 10.31
N GLY A 79 12.68 10.62 10.18
CA GLY A 79 13.29 10.37 8.88
C GLY A 79 13.31 11.60 7.97
N VAL A 80 12.73 11.46 6.78
CA VAL A 80 12.68 12.55 5.78
C VAL A 80 11.90 13.78 6.24
N GLY A 81 10.96 13.63 7.16
CA GLY A 81 10.20 14.74 7.72
C GLY A 81 11.02 15.67 8.63
N LEU A 82 12.20 15.23 9.08
CA LEU A 82 13.16 16.09 9.79
C LEU A 82 14.01 16.92 8.82
N ILE A 83 14.08 16.53 7.54
CA ILE A 83 14.83 17.22 6.50
C ILE A 83 13.95 18.30 5.88
N ASP A 84 12.71 17.97 5.56
CA ASP A 84 11.71 18.91 5.06
C ASP A 84 10.46 18.87 5.94
N THR A 85 10.18 20.00 6.57
CA THR A 85 9.09 20.13 7.54
C THR A 85 7.81 20.74 6.94
N ASP A 86 7.78 21.05 5.63
CA ASP A 86 6.59 21.62 4.98
C ASP A 86 5.41 20.61 5.01
N PRO A 87 4.31 20.92 5.73
CA PRO A 87 3.17 20.02 5.80
C PRO A 87 2.47 19.83 4.45
N LYS A 88 2.63 20.74 3.50
CA LYS A 88 1.96 20.69 2.19
C LYS A 88 2.44 19.55 1.31
N ILE A 89 3.69 19.10 1.50
CA ILE A 89 4.24 18.01 0.70
C ILE A 89 4.06 16.63 1.34
N ARG A 90 3.64 16.55 2.62
CA ARG A 90 3.51 15.29 3.35
C ARG A 90 2.43 14.41 2.75
N PRO A 91 2.74 13.15 2.38
CA PRO A 91 1.72 12.22 1.92
C PRO A 91 0.73 11.88 3.04
N HIS A 92 -0.47 11.41 2.68
CA HIS A 92 -1.46 10.91 3.64
C HIS A 92 -1.25 9.41 3.90
N TRP A 93 -1.41 8.99 5.14
CA TRP A 93 -1.43 7.56 5.47
C TRP A 93 -2.86 7.02 5.48
N VAL A 94 -3.03 5.78 5.02
CA VAL A 94 -4.28 5.04 5.10
C VAL A 94 -4.18 3.90 6.11
N THR A 95 -3.03 3.29 6.18
CA THR A 95 -2.65 2.26 7.15
C THR A 95 -1.63 2.84 8.12
N ASN A 96 -1.48 2.25 9.31
CA ASN A 96 -0.55 2.74 10.32
C ASN A 96 0.32 1.60 10.89
N ARG A 97 1.33 1.95 11.69
CA ARG A 97 2.32 1.01 12.21
C ARG A 97 1.81 0.02 13.27
N ALA A 98 0.61 0.22 13.82
CA ALA A 98 0.04 -0.71 14.80
C ALA A 98 -0.28 -2.08 14.16
N ASP A 99 -0.29 -3.14 14.96
CA ASP A 99 -0.58 -4.51 14.50
C ASP A 99 -1.93 -4.65 13.80
N ASN A 100 -2.92 -3.89 14.24
CA ASN A 100 -4.25 -3.82 13.65
C ASN A 100 -4.42 -2.63 12.69
N GLY A 101 -3.33 -1.96 12.32
CA GLY A 101 -3.31 -0.76 11.48
C GLY A 101 -3.50 -1.01 9.98
N ASP A 102 -3.96 -2.19 9.59
CA ASP A 102 -4.21 -2.58 8.20
C ASP A 102 -5.53 -2.01 7.66
N LEU A 103 -5.69 -2.00 6.35
CA LEU A 103 -6.95 -1.60 5.73
C LEU A 103 -8.08 -2.58 6.09
N ASN A 104 -9.19 -2.05 6.57
CA ASN A 104 -10.38 -2.83 6.85
C ASN A 104 -11.60 -2.25 6.13
N ARG A 105 -12.70 -3.01 6.12
CA ARG A 105 -13.93 -2.65 5.40
C ARG A 105 -14.49 -1.29 5.83
N LYS A 106 -14.44 -0.97 7.13
CA LYS A 106 -14.96 0.31 7.66
C LYS A 106 -14.16 1.48 7.10
N VAL A 107 -12.84 1.39 7.17
CA VAL A 107 -11.93 2.41 6.62
C VAL A 107 -12.09 2.54 5.11
N ALA A 108 -12.15 1.42 4.39
CA ALA A 108 -12.34 1.41 2.95
C ALA A 108 -13.65 2.08 2.49
N ASN A 109 -14.70 1.99 3.27
CA ASN A 109 -16.00 2.63 2.95
C ASN A 109 -16.02 4.14 3.26
N GLN A 110 -15.17 4.61 4.16
CA GLN A 110 -15.17 6.02 4.62
C GLN A 110 -14.11 6.86 3.92
N LEU A 111 -13.13 6.22 3.28
CA LEU A 111 -12.00 6.89 2.69
C LEU A 111 -12.29 7.26 1.23
N GLY A 112 -12.46 8.54 0.98
CA GLY A 112 -12.51 9.09 -0.39
C GLY A 112 -11.12 9.37 -0.96
N ILE A 113 -11.05 9.59 -2.26
CA ILE A 113 -9.89 10.17 -2.94
C ILE A 113 -10.22 11.62 -3.24
N THR A 114 -9.36 12.53 -2.83
CA THR A 114 -9.45 13.92 -3.24
C THR A 114 -8.48 14.15 -4.42
N PRO A 115 -8.99 14.32 -5.65
CA PRO A 115 -8.14 14.58 -6.80
C PRO A 115 -7.32 15.86 -6.59
N GLY A 116 -6.04 15.81 -6.95
CA GLY A 116 -5.14 16.97 -6.83
C GLY A 116 -4.40 17.07 -5.50
N ASP A 117 -4.79 16.31 -4.51
CA ASP A 117 -4.13 16.28 -3.21
C ASP A 117 -2.84 15.45 -3.18
N ARG A 118 -2.24 15.46 -2.01
CA ARG A 118 -1.03 14.73 -1.66
C ARG A 118 -1.19 13.22 -1.88
N PRO A 119 -0.11 12.47 -2.16
CA PRO A 119 -0.17 11.02 -2.32
C PRO A 119 -0.74 10.32 -1.09
N MET A 120 -1.43 9.19 -1.30
CA MET A 120 -1.97 8.32 -0.25
C MET A 120 -1.18 7.01 -0.20
N LEU A 121 -0.71 6.63 0.98
CA LEU A 121 0.04 5.39 1.19
C LEU A 121 -0.82 4.33 1.88
N PHE A 122 -0.85 3.14 1.27
CA PHE A 122 -1.44 1.92 1.80
C PHE A 122 -0.33 0.88 1.98
N VAL A 123 -0.15 0.35 3.19
CA VAL A 123 0.72 -0.80 3.44
C VAL A 123 -0.14 -1.92 3.99
N VAL A 124 -0.40 -2.92 3.16
CA VAL A 124 -1.43 -3.94 3.41
C VAL A 124 -0.87 -5.35 3.35
N LYS A 125 -1.48 -6.26 4.12
CA LYS A 125 -1.15 -7.69 4.07
C LYS A 125 -1.75 -8.36 2.83
N LYS A 126 -1.07 -9.38 2.34
CA LYS A 126 -1.59 -10.27 1.29
C LYS A 126 -2.52 -11.33 1.87
N ASN A 127 -3.66 -10.94 2.41
CA ASN A 127 -4.70 -11.87 2.79
C ASN A 127 -6.05 -11.49 2.17
N LYS A 128 -6.92 -12.46 2.01
CA LYS A 128 -8.20 -12.32 1.30
C LYS A 128 -9.02 -11.13 1.81
N SER A 129 -9.22 -11.01 3.12
CA SER A 129 -10.09 -9.97 3.69
C SER A 129 -9.54 -8.55 3.48
N VAL A 130 -8.22 -8.38 3.53
CA VAL A 130 -7.58 -7.08 3.30
C VAL A 130 -7.59 -6.73 1.81
N LEU A 131 -7.28 -7.68 0.94
CA LEU A 131 -7.34 -7.46 -0.52
C LEU A 131 -8.77 -7.16 -0.98
N GLU A 132 -9.79 -7.80 -0.41
CA GLU A 132 -11.19 -7.45 -0.65
C GLU A 132 -11.53 -6.03 -0.18
N ALA A 133 -10.93 -5.56 0.92
CA ALA A 133 -11.09 -4.17 1.37
C ALA A 133 -10.43 -3.18 0.40
N VAL A 134 -9.25 -3.50 -0.14
CA VAL A 134 -8.58 -2.70 -1.19
C VAL A 134 -9.47 -2.64 -2.43
N LEU A 135 -9.95 -3.78 -2.94
CA LEU A 135 -10.83 -3.83 -4.11
C LEU A 135 -12.13 -3.04 -3.89
N ARG A 136 -12.71 -3.12 -2.69
CA ARG A 136 -13.88 -2.34 -2.32
C ARG A 136 -13.59 -0.84 -2.37
N TRP A 137 -12.46 -0.43 -1.80
CA TRP A 137 -12.05 0.97 -1.81
C TRP A 137 -11.86 1.48 -3.25
N VAL A 138 -11.18 0.70 -4.11
CA VAL A 138 -11.02 1.02 -5.53
C VAL A 138 -12.37 1.20 -6.20
N ARG A 139 -13.30 0.24 -6.03
CA ARG A 139 -14.65 0.30 -6.62
C ARG A 139 -15.45 1.51 -6.14
N ASN A 140 -15.38 1.85 -4.86
CA ASN A 140 -16.10 3.00 -4.30
C ASN A 140 -15.60 4.35 -4.83
N ASN A 141 -14.36 4.39 -5.32
CA ASN A 141 -13.73 5.61 -5.86
C ASN A 141 -13.58 5.57 -7.39
N SER A 142 -14.04 4.50 -8.05
CA SER A 142 -14.06 4.37 -9.51
C SER A 142 -15.26 5.12 -10.11
N ASP A 143 -15.09 5.58 -11.35
CA ASP A 143 -16.18 6.11 -12.16
C ASP A 143 -17.13 4.98 -12.64
N GLU A 144 -18.17 5.33 -13.39
CA GLU A 144 -19.17 4.38 -13.92
C GLU A 144 -18.55 3.29 -14.81
N SER A 145 -17.37 3.53 -15.38
CA SER A 145 -16.61 2.54 -16.17
C SER A 145 -15.81 1.56 -15.30
N GLY A 146 -15.79 1.76 -13.98
CA GLY A 146 -14.98 0.99 -13.04
C GLY A 146 -13.50 1.40 -13.02
N THR A 147 -13.17 2.57 -13.54
CA THR A 147 -11.81 3.09 -13.66
C THR A 147 -11.56 4.21 -12.65
N LEU A 148 -10.38 4.25 -12.07
CA LEU A 148 -9.89 5.41 -11.32
C LEU A 148 -9.33 6.44 -12.33
N SER A 149 -10.22 7.28 -12.87
CA SER A 149 -9.84 8.25 -13.90
C SER A 149 -8.94 9.34 -13.35
N ASN A 150 -7.84 9.64 -14.07
CA ASN A 150 -6.86 10.68 -13.73
C ASN A 150 -6.14 10.50 -12.37
N ILE A 151 -6.11 9.30 -11.84
CA ILE A 151 -5.44 8.96 -10.59
C ILE A 151 -4.36 7.90 -10.88
N PRO A 152 -3.12 8.30 -11.15
CA PRO A 152 -2.01 7.36 -11.33
C PRO A 152 -1.79 6.56 -10.03
N LEU A 153 -1.77 5.23 -10.17
CA LEU A 153 -1.60 4.28 -9.08
C LEU A 153 -0.29 3.52 -9.26
N LEU A 154 0.50 3.43 -8.19
CA LEU A 154 1.65 2.55 -8.06
C LEU A 154 1.30 1.40 -7.12
N MET A 155 1.43 0.16 -7.58
CA MET A 155 1.33 -1.04 -6.73
C MET A 155 2.69 -1.71 -6.66
N ILE A 156 3.14 -2.00 -5.45
CA ILE A 156 4.37 -2.74 -5.18
C ILE A 156 3.98 -4.03 -4.47
N ASP A 157 4.39 -5.15 -5.02
CA ASP A 157 4.25 -6.47 -4.42
C ASP A 157 5.60 -6.87 -3.82
N ASP A 158 5.77 -6.65 -2.50
CA ASP A 158 6.94 -7.10 -1.76
C ASP A 158 6.75 -8.57 -1.39
N GLU A 159 7.82 -9.37 -1.49
CA GLU A 159 7.78 -10.82 -1.37
C GLU A 159 6.76 -11.46 -2.35
N ALA A 160 6.89 -11.13 -3.64
CA ALA A 160 5.98 -11.58 -4.68
C ALA A 160 5.96 -13.11 -4.88
N ASP A 161 6.97 -13.81 -4.37
CA ASP A 161 7.04 -15.26 -4.29
C ASP A 161 6.13 -15.86 -3.19
N HIS A 162 5.68 -15.05 -2.22
CA HIS A 162 4.77 -15.47 -1.17
C HIS A 162 3.33 -15.05 -1.47
N ALA A 163 2.39 -15.99 -1.40
CA ALA A 163 0.94 -15.76 -1.57
C ALA A 163 0.52 -15.13 -2.92
N SER A 164 1.44 -14.99 -3.86
CA SER A 164 1.15 -14.51 -5.22
C SER A 164 0.94 -15.67 -6.21
N VAL A 165 1.34 -16.88 -5.81
CA VAL A 165 1.15 -18.13 -6.56
C VAL A 165 0.26 -19.05 -5.73
N ASP A 166 -0.77 -19.60 -6.35
CA ASP A 166 -1.59 -20.64 -5.72
C ASP A 166 -0.78 -21.93 -5.69
N THR A 167 -0.19 -22.22 -4.52
CA THR A 167 0.60 -23.44 -4.27
C THR A 167 -0.25 -24.60 -3.78
N LYS A 168 -1.56 -24.42 -3.64
CA LYS A 168 -2.45 -25.53 -3.35
C LYS A 168 -2.62 -26.34 -4.63
N GLU A 169 -1.90 -27.44 -4.73
CA GLU A 169 -2.30 -28.51 -5.65
C GLU A 169 -3.73 -28.90 -5.30
N LYS A 170 -4.63 -28.71 -6.24
CA LYS A 170 -5.98 -29.25 -6.13
C LYS A 170 -5.84 -30.75 -6.32
N ILE A 171 -5.60 -31.48 -5.23
CA ILE A 171 -5.62 -32.93 -5.21
C ILE A 171 -7.08 -33.30 -5.52
N ARG A 172 -7.29 -33.90 -6.66
CA ARG A 172 -8.56 -34.56 -6.97
C ARG A 172 -8.48 -35.97 -6.41
N ASP A 173 -9.55 -36.40 -5.75
CA ASP A 173 -9.69 -37.78 -5.36
C ASP A 173 -9.74 -38.70 -6.61
N GLU A 174 -9.66 -40.01 -6.40
CA GLU A 174 -9.72 -41.01 -7.46
C GLU A 174 -11.03 -40.96 -8.27
N HIS A 175 -12.02 -40.18 -7.84
CA HIS A 175 -13.34 -39.96 -8.48
C HIS A 175 -13.45 -38.59 -9.11
N GLY A 176 -12.39 -37.76 -9.12
CA GLY A 176 -12.34 -36.47 -9.77
C GLY A 176 -12.94 -35.30 -8.98
N ASN A 177 -13.34 -35.49 -7.72
CA ASN A 177 -13.86 -34.45 -6.84
C ASN A 177 -12.71 -33.65 -6.22
N LEU A 178 -12.92 -32.35 -6.01
CA LEU A 178 -11.96 -31.49 -5.31
C LEU A 178 -12.10 -31.72 -3.80
N ASP A 179 -11.00 -32.09 -3.14
CA ASP A 179 -10.92 -32.00 -1.67
C ASP A 179 -10.99 -30.51 -1.26
N GLU A 180 -11.94 -30.19 -0.37
CA GLU A 180 -12.14 -28.84 0.19
C GLU A 180 -11.05 -28.45 1.19
#